data_5cc182e65b896674638879902cc94e21
#
_entry.id   5cc182e65b896674638879902cc94e21
#
_cell.length_a   1.000
_cell.length_b   1.000
_cell.length_c   1.000
_cell.angle_alpha   90.00
_cell.angle_beta   90.00
_cell.angle_gamma   90.00
#
_symmetry.space_group_name_H-M   'P 1'
#
loop_
_entity.id
_entity.type
_entity.pdbx_description
1 polymer ?
#
loop_
_entity_poly.entity_id
_entity_poly.type
_entity_poly.pdbx_seq_one_letter_code
_entity_poly.pdbx_strand_id
1 'polypeptide(L)'
;MSRVLVSARAQRDLGRIDRRYLGAVANALRRLADAPLSGKALTGDLGGLRSLRVGAYRAVYRFDPRSQIVEVVWIRHRREVYR
;
A
#
# COMPACT_ATOMS: atom_id res chain seq x y z
N MET A 1 4.95 -13.80 -10.61
CA MET A 1 5.34 -12.80 -9.58
C MET A 1 5.06 -11.40 -10.11
N SER A 2 4.41 -10.57 -9.30
CA SER A 2 4.09 -9.21 -9.70
C SER A 2 5.23 -8.26 -9.35
N ARG A 3 5.32 -7.15 -10.08
CA ARG A 3 6.25 -6.07 -9.75
C ARG A 3 5.55 -5.08 -8.85
N VAL A 4 6.24 -4.60 -7.83
CA VAL A 4 5.70 -3.59 -6.92
C VAL A 4 6.38 -2.25 -7.22
N LEU A 5 5.57 -1.29 -7.62
CA LEU A 5 6.02 0.07 -7.88
C LEU A 5 5.43 0.98 -6.80
N VAL A 6 6.23 1.93 -6.34
CA VAL A 6 5.81 2.87 -5.29
C VAL A 6 5.72 4.25 -5.92
N SER A 7 4.53 4.85 -5.89
CA SER A 7 4.32 6.19 -6.46
C SER A 7 5.20 7.22 -5.75
N ALA A 8 5.40 8.37 -6.39
CA ALA A 8 6.16 9.46 -5.77
C ALA A 8 5.54 9.89 -4.43
N ARG A 9 4.22 9.93 -4.38
CA ARG A 9 3.50 10.25 -3.14
C ARG A 9 3.76 9.22 -2.06
N ALA A 10 3.67 7.93 -2.43
CA ALA A 10 3.90 6.85 -1.46
C ALA A 10 5.36 6.85 -0.98
N GLN A 11 6.30 7.19 -1.83
CA GLN A 11 7.70 7.33 -1.42
C GLN A 11 7.87 8.44 -0.40
N ARG A 12 7.21 9.58 -0.61
CA ARG A 12 7.23 10.65 0.39
C ARG A 12 6.58 10.22 1.70
N ASP A 13 5.49 9.46 1.60
CA ASP A 13 4.82 8.93 2.78
C ASP A 13 5.74 7.98 3.57
N LEU A 14 6.50 7.13 2.86
CA LEU A 14 7.48 6.24 3.50
C LEU A 14 8.50 7.03 4.32
N GLY A 15 8.92 8.19 3.82
CA GLY A 15 9.87 9.04 4.51
C GLY A 15 9.34 9.63 5.81
N ARG A 16 8.02 9.61 6.01
CA ARG A 16 7.37 10.12 7.23
C ARG A 16 7.02 9.04 8.24
N ILE A 17 7.24 7.78 7.87
CA ILE A 17 6.93 6.66 8.77
C ILE A 17 7.99 6.60 9.87
N ASP A 18 7.54 6.42 11.11
CA ASP A 18 8.43 6.19 12.23
C ASP A 18 9.38 5.03 11.92
N ARG A 19 10.67 5.22 12.17
CA ARG A 19 11.70 4.23 11.87
C ARG A 19 11.39 2.85 12.44
N ARG A 20 10.74 2.80 13.59
CA ARG A 20 10.39 1.54 14.25
C ARG A 20 9.46 0.67 13.39
N TYR A 21 8.68 1.30 12.52
CA TYR A 21 7.68 0.60 11.71
C TYR A 21 8.05 0.49 10.23
N LEU A 22 9.08 1.23 9.82
CA LEU A 22 9.44 1.30 8.41
C LEU A 22 9.77 -0.08 7.83
N GLY A 23 10.53 -0.90 8.57
CA GLY A 23 10.88 -2.25 8.11
C GLY A 23 9.66 -3.13 7.90
N ALA A 24 8.71 -3.09 8.85
CA ALA A 24 7.48 -3.88 8.74
C ALA A 24 6.64 -3.43 7.54
N VAL A 25 6.53 -2.12 7.32
CA VAL A 25 5.79 -1.58 6.18
C VAL A 25 6.45 -2.00 4.87
N ALA A 26 7.76 -1.83 4.77
CA ALA A 26 8.49 -2.20 3.56
C ALA A 26 8.37 -3.70 3.26
N ASN A 27 8.44 -4.56 4.27
CA ASN A 27 8.27 -5.99 4.09
C ASN A 27 6.86 -6.34 3.63
N ALA A 28 5.85 -5.68 4.18
CA ALA A 28 4.47 -5.90 3.77
C ALA A 28 4.25 -5.52 2.30
N LEU A 29 4.84 -4.41 1.85
CA LEU A 29 4.74 -3.99 0.45
C LEU A 29 5.43 -5.01 -0.47
N ARG A 30 6.60 -5.52 -0.08
CA ARG A 30 7.31 -6.52 -0.89
C ARG A 30 6.49 -7.80 -1.04
N ARG A 31 5.76 -8.20 -0.01
CA ARG A 31 4.93 -9.40 -0.09
C ARG A 31 3.79 -9.28 -1.09
N LEU A 32 3.41 -8.06 -1.47
CA LEU A 32 2.41 -7.86 -2.52
C LEU A 32 2.86 -8.39 -3.87
N ALA A 33 4.16 -8.55 -4.10
CA ALA A 33 4.66 -9.15 -5.33
C ALA A 33 4.15 -10.59 -5.50
N ASP A 34 4.05 -11.33 -4.39
CA ASP A 34 3.59 -12.72 -4.42
C ASP A 34 2.10 -12.87 -4.10
N ALA A 35 1.52 -11.88 -3.43
CA ALA A 35 0.12 -11.92 -3.01
C ALA A 35 -0.58 -10.59 -3.30
N PRO A 36 -0.75 -10.21 -4.57
CA PRO A 36 -1.27 -8.88 -4.92
C PRO A 36 -2.72 -8.65 -4.48
N LEU A 37 -3.47 -9.71 -4.23
CA LEU A 37 -4.87 -9.58 -3.81
C LEU A 37 -5.07 -9.73 -2.31
N SER A 38 -3.99 -9.72 -1.52
CA SER A 38 -4.08 -9.93 -0.07
C SER A 38 -4.73 -8.76 0.67
N GLY A 39 -4.66 -7.56 0.11
CA GLY A 39 -5.34 -6.40 0.70
C GLY A 39 -6.84 -6.44 0.51
N LYS A 40 -7.56 -5.72 1.38
CA LYS A 40 -9.01 -5.64 1.30
C LYS A 40 -9.44 -4.73 0.15
N ALA A 41 -10.35 -5.20 -0.68
CA ALA A 41 -10.89 -4.38 -1.77
C ALA A 41 -11.72 -3.24 -1.21
N LEU A 42 -11.50 -2.04 -1.75
CA LEU A 42 -12.24 -0.84 -1.36
C LEU A 42 -13.41 -0.62 -2.32
N THR A 43 -14.41 0.12 -1.85
CA THR A 43 -15.63 0.39 -2.61
C THR A 43 -15.87 1.88 -2.73
N GLY A 44 -16.94 2.26 -3.44
CA GLY A 44 -17.31 3.66 -3.64
C GLY A 44 -16.29 4.39 -4.48
N ASP A 45 -15.92 5.58 -4.04
CA ASP A 45 -14.98 6.45 -4.77
C ASP A 45 -13.59 5.85 -4.88
N LEU A 46 -13.27 4.90 -4.00
CA LEU A 46 -11.98 4.22 -3.99
C LEU A 46 -12.06 2.83 -4.64
N GLY A 47 -13.15 2.56 -5.38
CA GLY A 47 -13.29 1.30 -6.10
C GLY A 47 -12.13 1.05 -7.04
N GLY A 48 -11.69 -0.20 -7.12
CA GLY A 48 -10.52 -0.57 -7.91
C GLY A 48 -9.21 -0.52 -7.13
N LEU A 49 -9.23 0.04 -5.91
CA LEU A 49 -8.07 0.06 -5.02
C LEU A 49 -8.22 -0.99 -3.92
N ARG A 50 -7.10 -1.33 -3.30
CA ARG A 50 -7.05 -2.24 -2.16
C ARG A 50 -6.30 -1.58 -1.02
N SER A 51 -6.60 -2.02 0.20
CA SER A 51 -6.00 -1.47 1.40
C SER A 51 -5.29 -2.59 2.17
N LEU A 52 -4.04 -2.35 2.52
CA LEU A 52 -3.23 -3.26 3.34
C LEU A 52 -2.89 -2.55 4.64
N ARG A 53 -3.27 -3.18 5.75
CA ARG A 53 -2.99 -2.62 7.07
C ARG A 53 -1.66 -3.19 7.60
N VAL A 54 -0.80 -2.30 8.08
CA VAL A 54 0.45 -2.68 8.76
C VAL A 54 0.52 -1.88 10.05
N GLY A 55 0.14 -2.50 11.17
CA GLY A 55 0.04 -1.81 12.45
C GLY A 55 -0.93 -0.63 12.37
N ALA A 56 -0.46 0.56 12.70
CA ALA A 56 -1.27 1.78 12.63
C ALA A 56 -1.24 2.44 11.25
N TYR A 57 -0.54 1.86 10.29
CA TYR A 57 -0.43 2.39 8.93
C TYR A 57 -1.34 1.64 7.98
N ARG A 58 -1.74 2.32 6.92
CA ARG A 58 -2.53 1.74 5.84
C ARG A 58 -1.91 2.13 4.51
N ALA A 59 -1.61 1.12 3.70
CA ALA A 59 -1.13 1.32 2.34
C ALA A 59 -2.29 1.06 1.38
N VAL A 60 -2.54 2.00 0.48
CA VAL A 60 -3.55 1.83 -0.56
C VAL A 60 -2.82 1.62 -1.87
N TYR A 61 -3.23 0.59 -2.59
CA TYR A 61 -2.58 0.18 -3.82
C TYR A 61 -3.61 -0.30 -4.83
N ARG A 62 -3.18 -0.40 -6.08
CA ARG A 62 -3.97 -1.05 -7.14
C ARG A 62 -3.12 -2.14 -7.77
N PHE A 63 -3.79 -3.16 -8.27
CA PHE A 63 -3.14 -4.25 -8.98
C PHE A 63 -3.75 -4.37 -10.38
N ASP A 64 -2.89 -4.37 -11.39
CA ASP A 64 -3.29 -4.63 -12.77
C ASP A 64 -2.88 -6.05 -13.13
N PRO A 65 -3.85 -6.98 -13.27
CA PRO A 65 -3.53 -8.37 -13.60
C PRO A 65 -2.96 -8.55 -15.01
N ARG A 66 -3.21 -7.62 -15.91
CA ARG A 66 -2.66 -7.71 -17.26
C ARG A 66 -1.17 -7.48 -17.28
N SER A 67 -0.72 -6.42 -16.63
CA SER A 67 0.70 -6.08 -16.56
C SER A 67 1.42 -6.75 -15.41
N GLN A 68 0.69 -7.34 -14.47
CA GLN A 68 1.24 -7.90 -13.23
C GLN A 68 1.98 -6.84 -12.42
N ILE A 69 1.42 -5.63 -12.39
CA ILE A 69 2.00 -4.51 -11.63
C ILE A 69 1.10 -4.17 -10.45
N VAL A 70 1.73 -4.07 -9.28
CA VAL A 70 1.13 -3.50 -8.06
C VAL A 70 1.67 -2.09 -7.94
N GLU A 71 0.79 -1.09 -7.92
CA GLU A 71 1.19 0.29 -7.69
C GLU A 71 0.71 0.75 -6.32
N VAL A 72 1.65 1.05 -5.44
CA VAL A 72 1.33 1.62 -4.12
C VAL A 72 1.08 3.10 -4.31
N VAL A 73 -0.16 3.54 -4.05
CA VAL A 73 -0.61 4.89 -4.35
C VAL A 73 -0.29 5.86 -3.23
N TRP A 74 -0.60 5.47 -1.97
CA TRP A 74 -0.26 6.27 -0.80
C TRP A 74 -0.21 5.39 0.45
N ILE A 75 0.46 5.91 1.49
CA ILE A 75 0.55 5.25 2.80
C ILE A 75 0.26 6.29 3.85
N ARG A 76 -0.66 5.99 4.77
CA ARG A 76 -1.06 6.94 5.81
C ARG A 76 -1.16 6.27 7.16
N HIS A 77 -0.90 7.06 8.18
CA HIS A 77 -1.19 6.65 9.55
C HIS A 77 -2.71 6.66 9.73
N ARG A 78 -3.24 5.73 10.53
CA ARG A 78 -4.69 5.64 10.73
C ARG A 78 -5.32 6.95 11.20
N ARG A 79 -4.58 7.77 11.93
CA ARG A 79 -5.06 9.09 12.38
C ARG A 79 -5.34 10.04 11.22
N GLU A 80 -4.61 9.92 10.13
CA GLU A 80 -4.79 10.77 8.96
C GLU A 80 -6.02 10.39 8.15
N VAL A 81 -6.43 9.12 8.23
CA VAL A 81 -7.56 8.60 7.46
C VAL A 81 -8.89 9.14 8.00
N TYR A 82 -8.95 9.47 9.28
CA TYR A 82 -10.19 9.89 9.94
C TYR A 82 -10.33 11.41 10.07
N ARG A 83 -9.51 12.16 9.39
CA ARG A 83 -9.63 13.61 9.37
C ARG A 83 -10.58 14.09 8.30
#